data_12e5699afde091134ebc5a074012b4eb
#
_entry.id   12e5699afde091134ebc5a074012b4eb
#
_cell.length_a   1.000
_cell.length_b   1.000
_cell.length_c   1.000
_cell.angle_alpha   90.00
_cell.angle_beta   90.00
_cell.angle_gamma   90.00
#
_symmetry.space_group_name_H-M   'P 1'
#
loop_
_entity.id
_entity.type
_entity.pdbx_description
1 polymer ?
#
loop_
_entity_poly.entity_id
_entity_poly.type
_entity_poly.pdbx_seq_one_letter_code
_entity_poly.pdbx_strand_id
1 'polypeptide(L)'
;ASLADYELQVSWPRWIRAGEDGQIQVTLSDVAAPAEEALGRETQIVLVEPSLIGLPVDPPGRTQINLGTGQSLQQRWTVAGAMAGAYPGKLVVSFGFYDETLGELVPVPVAVVDFSIQVVTLWGLARGLVLWLGVVGLVLWRTLFILGRVAAGKAG
;
A
#
# COMPACT_ATOMS: atom_id res chain seq x y z
N ALA A 1 1.30 27.31 -9.62
CA ALA A 1 0.43 26.54 -8.72
C ALA A 1 1.04 26.55 -7.32
N SER A 2 0.25 26.83 -6.32
CA SER A 2 0.64 26.76 -4.91
C SER A 2 0.12 25.44 -4.35
N LEU A 3 0.84 24.83 -3.39
CA LEU A 3 0.36 23.63 -2.69
C LEU A 3 -0.98 23.88 -1.96
N ALA A 4 -1.29 25.15 -1.63
CA ALA A 4 -2.55 25.56 -1.02
C ALA A 4 -3.78 25.26 -1.90
N ASP A 5 -3.58 25.03 -3.19
CA ASP A 5 -4.65 24.76 -4.15
C ASP A 5 -4.98 23.24 -4.26
N TYR A 6 -4.22 22.38 -3.56
CA TYR A 6 -4.36 20.91 -3.65
C TYR A 6 -4.55 20.30 -2.28
N GLU A 7 -5.48 19.36 -2.19
CA GLU A 7 -5.65 18.48 -1.03
C GLU A 7 -4.96 17.14 -1.29
N LEU A 8 -3.99 16.80 -0.45
CA LEU A 8 -3.28 15.53 -0.48
C LEU A 8 -3.79 14.61 0.63
N GLN A 9 -4.39 13.50 0.26
CA GLN A 9 -4.80 12.44 1.17
C GLN A 9 -3.97 11.20 0.93
N VAL A 10 -3.31 10.70 1.97
CA VAL A 10 -2.51 9.48 1.93
C VAL A 10 -3.06 8.47 2.90
N SER A 11 -3.26 7.24 2.44
CA SER A 11 -3.68 6.14 3.30
C SER A 11 -2.77 4.93 3.10
N TRP A 12 -2.45 4.26 4.20
CA TRP A 12 -1.65 3.05 4.21
C TRP A 12 -2.08 2.13 5.35
N PRO A 13 -1.89 0.80 5.21
CA PRO A 13 -2.16 -0.12 6.29
C PRO A 13 -1.09 0.05 7.39
N ARG A 14 -1.51 0.24 8.63
CA ARG A 14 -0.58 0.29 9.77
C ARG A 14 0.10 -1.06 10.01
N TRP A 15 -0.57 -2.14 9.64
CA TRP A 15 -0.06 -3.51 9.74
C TRP A 15 -0.60 -4.36 8.59
N ILE A 16 0.20 -5.32 8.15
CA ILE A 16 -0.14 -6.37 7.19
C ILE A 16 0.34 -7.71 7.76
N ARG A 17 -0.28 -8.81 7.35
CA ARG A 17 0.20 -10.13 7.74
C ARG A 17 1.29 -10.59 6.79
N ALA A 18 2.28 -11.33 7.32
CA ALA A 18 3.29 -11.95 6.50
C ALA A 18 2.67 -12.87 5.45
N GLY A 19 3.02 -12.67 4.18
CA GLY A 19 2.43 -13.35 3.03
C GLY A 19 1.11 -12.77 2.53
N GLU A 20 0.68 -11.61 3.03
CA GLU A 20 -0.44 -10.82 2.50
C GLU A 20 0.09 -9.51 1.90
N ASP A 21 -0.69 -8.96 0.97
CA ASP A 21 -0.40 -7.68 0.36
C ASP A 21 -1.15 -6.56 1.07
N GLY A 22 -0.47 -5.43 1.24
CA GLY A 22 -1.05 -4.17 1.66
C GLY A 22 -1.15 -3.19 0.49
N GLN A 23 -1.97 -2.15 0.63
CA GLN A 23 -2.08 -1.10 -0.38
C GLN A 23 -1.80 0.27 0.23
N ILE A 24 -0.89 1.00 -0.40
CA ILE A 24 -0.70 2.43 -0.17
C ILE A 24 -1.51 3.15 -1.22
N GLN A 25 -2.33 4.11 -0.80
CA GLN A 25 -3.16 4.90 -1.70
C GLN A 25 -2.89 6.37 -1.47
N VAL A 26 -2.73 7.09 -2.56
CA VAL A 26 -2.59 8.55 -2.59
C VAL A 26 -3.73 9.11 -3.42
N THR A 27 -4.42 10.07 -2.86
CA THR A 27 -5.43 10.86 -3.56
C THR A 27 -4.98 12.30 -3.52
N LEU A 28 -4.90 12.93 -4.68
CA LEU A 28 -4.59 14.34 -4.84
C LEU A 28 -5.78 15.00 -5.56
N SER A 29 -6.36 15.98 -4.95
CA SER A 29 -7.52 16.72 -5.47
C SER A 29 -7.21 18.20 -5.61
N ASP A 30 -7.58 18.79 -6.73
CA ASP A 30 -7.56 20.24 -6.91
C ASP A 30 -8.78 20.83 -6.19
N VAL A 31 -8.53 21.67 -5.18
CA VAL A 31 -9.58 22.26 -4.33
C VAL A 31 -9.88 23.71 -4.74
N ALA A 32 -9.00 24.34 -5.53
CA ALA A 32 -9.03 25.79 -5.75
C ALA A 32 -9.99 26.26 -6.84
N ALA A 33 -10.54 25.37 -7.68
CA ALA A 33 -11.30 25.85 -8.85
C ALA A 33 -12.75 25.41 -8.86
N PRO A 34 -13.71 26.33 -8.79
CA PRO A 34 -15.02 26.07 -9.36
C PRO A 34 -14.86 25.78 -10.87
N ALA A 35 -15.62 24.81 -11.37
CA ALA A 35 -15.52 24.28 -12.73
C ALA A 35 -15.56 25.32 -13.87
N GLU A 36 -16.04 26.54 -13.60
CA GLU A 36 -16.12 27.63 -14.58
C GLU A 36 -14.79 28.36 -14.80
N GLU A 37 -13.86 28.35 -13.84
CA GLU A 37 -12.52 28.96 -13.97
C GLU A 37 -11.45 28.00 -14.51
N ALA A 38 -11.83 26.75 -14.75
CA ALA A 38 -10.93 25.69 -15.22
C ALA A 38 -10.47 25.86 -16.68
N LEU A 39 -11.16 26.72 -17.45
CA LEU A 39 -10.83 27.00 -18.85
C LEU A 39 -9.57 27.87 -18.93
N GLY A 40 -8.41 27.23 -19.06
CA GLY A 40 -7.12 27.91 -19.28
C GLY A 40 -6.00 27.58 -18.32
N ARG A 41 -6.21 26.75 -17.29
CA ARG A 41 -5.10 26.27 -16.45
C ARG A 41 -4.37 25.11 -17.12
N GLU A 42 -3.06 25.19 -17.13
CA GLU A 42 -2.19 24.14 -17.65
C GLU A 42 -2.28 22.87 -16.82
N THR A 43 -2.17 21.72 -17.49
CA THR A 43 -2.08 20.42 -16.83
C THR A 43 -0.83 20.38 -15.98
N GLN A 44 -0.98 20.12 -14.68
CA GLN A 44 0.13 19.99 -13.76
C GLN A 44 0.70 18.56 -13.80
N ILE A 45 2.00 18.45 -13.98
CA ILE A 45 2.69 17.16 -13.86
C ILE A 45 2.97 16.89 -12.40
N VAL A 46 2.46 15.77 -11.90
CA VAL A 46 2.66 15.31 -10.53
C VAL A 46 3.51 14.04 -10.54
N LEU A 47 4.54 14.02 -9.74
CA LEU A 47 5.43 12.90 -9.55
C LEU A 47 5.26 12.38 -8.13
N VAL A 48 4.90 11.11 -8.00
CA VAL A 48 4.70 10.45 -6.70
C VAL A 48 5.66 9.28 -6.59
N GLU A 49 6.44 9.26 -5.52
CA GLU A 49 7.47 8.25 -5.29
C GLU A 49 7.34 7.69 -3.87
N PRO A 50 6.73 6.50 -3.70
CA PRO A 50 6.77 5.76 -2.45
C PRO A 50 8.09 5.02 -2.32
N SER A 51 8.69 5.05 -1.14
CA SER A 51 9.89 4.30 -0.80
C SER A 51 9.69 3.62 0.55
N LEU A 52 9.90 2.30 0.60
CA LEU A 52 9.91 1.53 1.85
C LEU A 52 11.26 0.82 1.97
N ILE A 53 11.85 0.94 3.15
CA ILE A 53 13.12 0.26 3.43
C ILE A 53 12.83 -1.20 3.75
N GLY A 54 13.29 -2.12 2.88
CA GLY A 54 13.18 -3.56 3.09
C GLY A 54 11.88 -4.23 2.61
N LEU A 55 10.93 -3.46 2.05
CA LEU A 55 9.75 -4.00 1.39
C LEU A 55 9.67 -3.54 -0.06
N PRO A 56 9.40 -4.45 -1.01
CA PRO A 56 9.15 -4.06 -2.39
C PRO A 56 7.81 -3.35 -2.51
N VAL A 57 7.79 -2.33 -3.36
CA VAL A 57 6.60 -1.57 -3.72
C VAL A 57 6.33 -1.77 -5.21
N ASP A 58 5.10 -2.08 -5.59
CA ASP A 58 4.69 -2.30 -6.97
C ASP A 58 3.53 -1.36 -7.37
N PRO A 59 3.65 -0.58 -8.46
CA PRO A 59 4.81 -0.44 -9.33
C PRO A 59 6.03 0.21 -8.64
N PRO A 60 7.26 -0.21 -8.99
CA PRO A 60 8.47 0.35 -8.40
C PRO A 60 8.78 1.75 -8.93
N GLY A 61 9.40 2.57 -8.07
CA GLY A 61 9.92 3.86 -8.47
C GLY A 61 8.88 4.97 -8.55
N ARG A 62 9.23 6.00 -9.29
CA ARG A 62 8.44 7.21 -9.43
C ARG A 62 7.34 7.04 -10.46
N THR A 63 6.11 7.39 -10.07
CA THR A 63 4.97 7.44 -10.97
C THR A 63 4.70 8.88 -11.39
N GLN A 64 4.65 9.12 -12.70
CA GLN A 64 4.30 10.41 -13.28
C GLN A 64 2.83 10.43 -13.68
N ILE A 65 2.14 11.49 -13.31
CA ILE A 65 0.73 11.65 -13.55
C ILE A 65 0.43 13.08 -13.96
N ASN A 66 -0.46 13.24 -14.93
CA ASN A 66 -0.90 14.54 -15.39
C ASN A 66 -2.23 14.87 -14.69
N LEU A 67 -2.24 15.91 -13.86
CA LEU A 67 -3.43 16.36 -13.15
C LEU A 67 -4.00 17.57 -13.88
N GLY A 68 -5.19 17.41 -14.43
CA GLY A 68 -5.98 18.52 -14.99
C GLY A 68 -6.67 19.33 -13.89
N THR A 69 -7.00 20.56 -14.21
CA THR A 69 -7.72 21.45 -13.28
C THR A 69 -9.08 20.85 -12.89
N GLY A 70 -9.43 20.90 -11.60
CA GLY A 70 -10.67 20.34 -11.07
C GLY A 70 -10.72 18.80 -11.06
N GLN A 71 -9.63 18.14 -11.39
CA GLN A 71 -9.56 16.67 -11.36
C GLN A 71 -9.02 16.18 -10.03
N SER A 72 -9.49 15.01 -9.64
CA SER A 72 -8.88 14.23 -8.57
C SER A 72 -8.12 13.06 -9.15
N LEU A 73 -6.95 12.80 -8.59
CA LEU A 73 -6.10 11.71 -8.96
C LEU A 73 -6.05 10.70 -7.83
N GLN A 74 -6.16 9.43 -8.16
CA GLN A 74 -5.95 8.34 -7.23
C GLN A 74 -4.89 7.38 -7.76
N GLN A 75 -3.84 7.19 -7.00
CA GLN A 75 -2.78 6.24 -7.32
C GLN A 75 -2.64 5.22 -6.20
N ARG A 76 -2.37 3.96 -6.57
CA ARG A 76 -2.22 2.85 -5.63
C ARG A 76 -0.93 2.10 -5.88
N TRP A 77 -0.32 1.64 -4.79
CA TRP A 77 0.82 0.74 -4.81
C TRP A 77 0.55 -0.44 -3.91
N THR A 78 0.99 -1.61 -4.36
CA THR A 78 0.94 -2.84 -3.59
C THR A 78 2.25 -3.03 -2.84
N VAL A 79 2.17 -3.46 -1.60
CA VAL A 79 3.32 -3.76 -0.74
C VAL A 79 3.18 -5.18 -0.25
N ALA A 80 4.15 -6.04 -0.58
CA ALA A 80 4.16 -7.43 -0.16
C ALA A 80 4.97 -7.62 1.12
N GLY A 81 4.31 -8.01 2.21
CA GLY A 81 4.96 -8.28 3.49
C GLY A 81 5.51 -9.70 3.58
N ALA A 82 6.83 -9.89 3.35
CA ALA A 82 7.45 -11.22 3.39
C ALA A 82 7.84 -11.66 4.82
N MET A 83 8.45 -10.78 5.60
CA MET A 83 8.96 -11.09 6.95
C MET A 83 8.35 -10.17 7.99
N ALA A 84 8.22 -10.67 9.23
CA ALA A 84 7.78 -9.85 10.35
C ALA A 84 8.81 -8.76 10.67
N GLY A 85 8.33 -7.55 10.91
CA GLY A 85 9.18 -6.40 11.22
C GLY A 85 8.45 -5.07 11.06
N ALA A 86 9.12 -4.00 11.45
CA ALA A 86 8.68 -2.63 11.22
C ALA A 86 9.45 -2.05 10.03
N TYR A 87 8.73 -1.56 9.04
CA TYR A 87 9.27 -1.06 7.79
C TYR A 87 8.95 0.43 7.66
N PRO A 88 9.94 1.29 7.90
CA PRO A 88 9.77 2.72 7.70
C PRO A 88 9.68 3.02 6.21
N GLY A 89 8.82 3.96 5.85
CA GLY A 89 8.59 4.40 4.50
C GLY A 89 8.47 5.91 4.41
N LYS A 90 8.68 6.39 3.21
CA LYS A 90 8.56 7.80 2.84
C LYS A 90 7.82 7.90 1.51
N LEU A 91 6.86 8.80 1.44
CA LEU A 91 6.18 9.17 0.22
C LEU A 91 6.60 10.61 -0.13
N VAL A 92 7.16 10.78 -1.31
CA VAL A 92 7.53 12.10 -1.84
C VAL A 92 6.57 12.45 -2.97
N VAL A 93 5.91 13.59 -2.82
CA VAL A 93 5.08 14.18 -3.89
C VAL A 93 5.81 15.41 -4.42
N SER A 94 6.03 15.46 -5.73
CA SER A 94 6.73 16.55 -6.40
C SER A 94 5.91 17.07 -7.56
N PHE A 95 5.98 18.37 -7.81
CA PHE A 95 5.51 18.94 -9.07
C PHE A 95 6.64 18.93 -10.08
N GLY A 96 6.33 18.54 -11.31
CA GLY A 96 7.25 18.57 -12.44
C GLY A 96 7.16 19.90 -13.17
N PHE A 97 8.31 20.55 -13.33
CA PHE A 97 8.45 21.76 -14.13
C PHE A 97 9.38 21.47 -15.28
N TYR A 98 8.98 21.86 -16.49
CA TYR A 98 9.86 21.70 -17.63
C TYR A 98 10.86 22.86 -17.66
N ASP A 99 12.14 22.54 -17.56
CA ASP A 99 13.24 23.52 -17.71
C ASP A 99 13.66 23.56 -19.19
N GLU A 100 13.32 24.67 -19.85
CA GLU A 100 13.67 24.88 -21.26
C GLU A 100 15.17 24.91 -21.51
N THR A 101 15.97 25.29 -20.50
CA THR A 101 17.43 25.40 -20.60
C THR A 101 18.10 24.02 -20.57
N LEU A 102 17.56 23.12 -19.73
CA LEU A 102 18.06 21.76 -19.57
C LEU A 102 17.36 20.77 -20.52
N GLY A 103 16.19 21.13 -21.04
CA GLY A 103 15.38 20.26 -21.90
C GLY A 103 14.78 19.06 -21.15
N GLU A 104 14.67 19.16 -19.81
CA GLU A 104 14.20 18.05 -18.99
C GLU A 104 13.18 18.50 -17.91
N LEU A 105 12.47 17.52 -17.37
CA LEU A 105 11.49 17.73 -16.30
C LEU A 105 12.19 17.75 -14.94
N VAL A 106 12.17 18.91 -14.28
CA VAL A 106 12.75 19.10 -12.95
C VAL A 106 11.69 18.89 -11.89
N PRO A 107 11.84 17.89 -11.01
CA PRO A 107 10.91 17.65 -9.90
C PRO A 107 11.18 18.61 -8.75
N VAL A 108 10.16 19.32 -8.30
CA VAL A 108 10.19 20.15 -7.09
C VAL A 108 9.36 19.48 -6.02
N PRO A 109 9.94 18.98 -4.92
CA PRO A 109 9.19 18.32 -3.87
C PRO A 109 8.28 19.34 -3.17
N VAL A 110 7.00 18.97 -3.06
CA VAL A 110 5.96 19.82 -2.44
C VAL A 110 5.42 19.21 -1.16
N ALA A 111 5.46 17.89 -1.03
CA ALA A 111 5.05 17.21 0.19
C ALA A 111 5.92 15.96 0.43
N VAL A 112 6.22 15.71 1.70
CA VAL A 112 6.90 14.50 2.16
C VAL A 112 6.12 13.96 3.34
N VAL A 113 5.67 12.69 3.22
CA VAL A 113 4.92 12.00 4.27
C VAL A 113 5.74 10.81 4.74
N ASP A 114 6.13 10.83 6.00
CA ASP A 114 6.78 9.70 6.64
C ASP A 114 5.71 8.76 7.21
N PHE A 115 5.89 7.46 6.99
CA PHE A 115 4.96 6.44 7.47
C PHE A 115 5.70 5.17 7.85
N SER A 116 5.01 4.23 8.48
CA SER A 116 5.58 2.91 8.76
C SER A 116 4.52 1.83 8.61
N ILE A 117 4.94 0.67 8.11
CA ILE A 117 4.10 -0.52 8.00
C ILE A 117 4.69 -1.60 8.89
N GLN A 118 3.86 -2.22 9.73
CA GLN A 118 4.27 -3.37 10.53
C GLN A 118 3.80 -4.65 9.85
N VAL A 119 4.75 -5.53 9.56
CA VAL A 119 4.44 -6.89 9.10
C VAL A 119 4.38 -7.80 10.32
N VAL A 120 3.23 -8.41 10.55
CA VAL A 120 2.98 -9.27 11.71
C VAL A 120 2.76 -10.72 11.27
N THR A 121 3.19 -11.64 12.11
CA THR A 121 2.91 -13.07 11.95
C THR A 121 1.90 -13.51 13.01
N LEU A 122 1.07 -14.50 12.71
CA LEU A 122 0.17 -15.07 13.70
C LEU A 122 1.00 -15.95 14.64
N TRP A 123 1.18 -15.53 15.90
CA TRP A 123 2.02 -16.22 16.92
C TRP A 123 3.46 -16.50 16.47
N GLY A 124 4.06 -15.64 15.65
CA GLY A 124 5.40 -15.87 15.09
C GLY A 124 5.46 -16.89 13.95
N LEU A 125 4.31 -17.40 13.49
CA LEU A 125 4.23 -18.41 12.43
C LEU A 125 3.75 -17.79 11.12
N ALA A 126 4.36 -18.18 10.01
CA ALA A 126 3.89 -17.80 8.69
C ALA A 126 2.50 -18.39 8.43
N ARG A 127 1.66 -17.66 7.67
CA ARG A 127 0.27 -18.03 7.35
C ARG A 127 0.14 -19.48 6.87
N GLY A 128 1.05 -19.93 6.00
CA GLY A 128 1.05 -21.29 5.47
C GLY A 128 1.22 -22.36 6.56
N LEU A 129 2.05 -22.08 7.55
CA LEU A 129 2.34 -23.01 8.65
C LEU A 129 1.16 -23.11 9.62
N VAL A 130 0.45 -21.99 9.87
CA VAL A 130 -0.78 -21.96 10.67
C VAL A 130 -1.89 -22.77 10.00
N LEU A 131 -2.08 -22.61 8.69
CA LEU A 131 -3.06 -23.40 7.93
C LEU A 131 -2.73 -24.89 7.96
N TRP A 132 -1.45 -25.26 7.78
CA TRP A 132 -0.97 -26.64 7.87
C TRP A 132 -1.23 -27.24 9.25
N LEU A 133 -0.90 -26.54 10.32
CA LEU A 133 -1.17 -26.97 11.69
C LEU A 133 -2.66 -27.14 11.94
N GLY A 134 -3.49 -26.24 11.41
CA GLY A 134 -4.95 -26.36 11.47
C GLY A 134 -5.48 -27.63 10.79
N VAL A 135 -4.99 -27.92 9.57
CA VAL A 135 -5.40 -29.13 8.84
C VAL A 135 -4.93 -30.40 9.57
N VAL A 136 -3.68 -30.44 10.02
CA VAL A 136 -3.13 -31.60 10.77
C VAL A 136 -3.91 -31.80 12.08
N GLY A 137 -4.22 -30.73 12.82
CA GLY A 137 -5.01 -30.81 14.04
C GLY A 137 -6.40 -31.39 13.81
N LEU A 138 -7.05 -30.97 12.72
CA LEU A 138 -8.39 -31.46 12.35
C LEU A 138 -8.39 -32.93 11.94
N VAL A 139 -7.36 -33.39 11.22
CA VAL A 139 -7.20 -34.80 10.84
C VAL A 139 -6.94 -35.64 12.07
N LEU A 140 -6.04 -35.22 12.97
CA LEU A 140 -5.76 -35.94 14.22
C LEU A 140 -7.00 -36.04 15.11
N TRP A 141 -7.74 -34.94 15.26
CA TRP A 141 -8.99 -34.95 16.05
C TRP A 141 -10.01 -35.93 15.49
N ARG A 142 -10.18 -35.95 14.16
CA ARG A 142 -11.11 -36.89 13.49
C ARG A 142 -10.70 -38.35 13.64
N THR A 143 -9.41 -38.64 13.54
CA THR A 143 -8.89 -40.01 13.75
C THR A 143 -9.08 -40.47 15.20
N LEU A 144 -8.77 -39.64 16.16
CA LEU A 144 -8.99 -39.95 17.59
C LEU A 144 -10.47 -40.15 17.91
N PHE A 145 -11.35 -39.36 17.30
CA PHE A 145 -12.78 -39.49 17.48
C PHE A 145 -13.34 -40.82 16.94
N ILE A 146 -12.85 -41.24 15.76
CA ILE A 146 -13.23 -42.53 15.16
C ILE A 146 -12.69 -43.73 16.00
N LEU A 147 -11.45 -43.64 16.44
CA LEU A 147 -10.83 -44.69 17.28
C LEU A 147 -11.56 -44.79 18.64
N GLY A 148 -11.93 -43.67 19.24
CA GLY A 148 -12.70 -43.68 20.48
C GLY A 148 -14.06 -44.33 20.33
N ARG A 149 -14.78 -44.13 19.21
CA ARG A 149 -16.06 -44.81 18.93
C ARG A 149 -15.90 -46.30 18.71
N VAL A 150 -14.86 -46.73 18.02
CA VAL A 150 -14.59 -48.15 17.78
C VAL A 150 -14.22 -48.87 19.09
N ALA A 151 -13.46 -48.21 19.97
CA ALA A 151 -13.14 -48.77 21.30
C ALA A 151 -14.37 -48.92 22.21
N ALA A 152 -15.24 -47.91 22.20
CA ALA A 152 -16.51 -47.96 23.00
C ALA A 152 -17.51 -49.02 22.50
N GLY A 153 -17.55 -49.29 21.20
CA GLY A 153 -18.41 -50.32 20.61
C GLY A 153 -17.95 -51.77 20.83
N LYS A 154 -16.72 -52.02 21.30
CA LYS A 154 -16.20 -53.37 21.63
C LYS A 154 -16.38 -53.75 23.12
N ALA A 155 -16.75 -52.82 23.97
CA ALA A 155 -16.89 -53.05 25.43
C ALA A 155 -18.33 -53.33 25.90
N GLY A 156 -19.27 -53.42 24.98
CA GLY A 156 -20.66 -53.84 25.20
C GLY A 156 -20.98 -55.11 24.43
#